data_3cc35dcf5f38df1c375ae1b20f462c7f
#
_entry.id   3cc35dcf5f38df1c375ae1b20f462c7f
#
_cell.length_a   1.000
_cell.length_b   1.000
_cell.length_c   1.000
_cell.angle_alpha   90.00
_cell.angle_beta   90.00
_cell.angle_gamma   90.00
#
_symmetry.space_group_name_H-M   'P 1'
#
loop_
_entity.id
_entity.type
_entity.pdbx_description
1 polymer ?
#
loop_
_entity_poly.entity_id
_entity_poly.type
_entity_poly.pdbx_seq_one_letter_code
_entity_poly.pdbx_strand_id
1 'polypeptide(L)'
;MIKKLAGVLAQRHTAITMKNYILKETPTPVVNQTKRYGVLKLAQDVHAHFYVSSLQEEGQQPKAPRKMDPQSHLKWVAKLVMQSEKVYSCYEAGPTGFALHRALTALGVENIVIAPIRLNERGTRVDNDNSDTLNIAGRLDRHVAGNKRIFTVVRVPTLEEEQRRVWPRQRKQLQEQRLSLASEGRGLVLTQGVSIDNQWWQEARWKKHQELLAPWLVTHLEIFRKIILSIQEQIEQIEKKILEERKARAEPKPKYAGDLSMEVIESEVCDWSRFSSWRKAGSYCGLTGGVSASGQFHSDLSITKVGNRRLRTVLIEMAWRLARHQPNYWLTKKYAHILSAKAKAHRRNRKKAIVAYARQLFVDLWKWKNGRITPEELGWEMC
;
A
#
# COMPACT_ATOMS: atom_id res chain seq x y z
N MET A 1 12.60 26.22 -22.22
CA MET A 1 13.31 25.01 -22.69
C MET A 1 13.14 23.82 -21.72
N ILE A 2 13.29 24.02 -20.41
CA ILE A 2 13.20 22.94 -19.37
C ILE A 2 11.81 22.28 -19.29
N LYS A 3 10.71 23.01 -19.44
CA LYS A 3 9.34 22.45 -19.43
C LYS A 3 9.02 21.54 -20.65
N LYS A 4 9.64 21.80 -21.82
CA LYS A 4 9.49 20.91 -22.99
C LYS A 4 10.27 19.61 -22.84
N LEU A 5 11.45 19.64 -22.20
CA LEU A 5 12.23 18.44 -21.90
C LEU A 5 11.56 17.53 -20.85
N ALA A 6 10.93 18.12 -19.83
CA ALA A 6 10.18 17.36 -18.83
C ALA A 6 8.96 16.62 -19.45
N GLY A 7 8.23 17.27 -20.37
CA GLY A 7 7.13 16.64 -21.09
C GLY A 7 7.57 15.48 -22.00
N VAL A 8 8.70 15.63 -22.70
CA VAL A 8 9.25 14.58 -23.57
C VAL A 8 9.83 13.40 -22.76
N LEU A 9 10.43 13.68 -21.60
CA LEU A 9 10.90 12.63 -20.68
C LEU A 9 9.74 11.88 -20.03
N ALA A 10 8.68 12.56 -19.62
CA ALA A 10 7.46 11.92 -19.10
C ALA A 10 6.80 11.01 -20.16
N GLN A 11 6.69 11.50 -21.41
CA GLN A 11 6.15 10.69 -22.52
C GLN A 11 7.04 9.48 -22.85
N ARG A 12 8.39 9.62 -22.82
CA ARG A 12 9.31 8.50 -23.02
C ARG A 12 9.27 7.48 -21.88
N HIS A 13 9.15 7.92 -20.62
CA HIS A 13 8.99 7.02 -19.47
C HIS A 13 7.67 6.25 -19.52
N THR A 14 6.57 6.91 -19.88
CA THR A 14 5.28 6.26 -20.07
C THR A 14 5.36 5.20 -21.16
N ALA A 15 6.04 5.48 -22.28
CA ALA A 15 6.22 4.54 -23.37
C ALA A 15 7.07 3.29 -22.98
N ILE A 16 8.13 3.47 -22.18
CA ILE A 16 8.98 2.36 -21.73
C ILE A 16 8.26 1.48 -20.71
N THR A 17 7.54 2.07 -19.77
CA THR A 17 6.78 1.34 -18.73
C THR A 17 5.60 0.57 -19.31
N MET A 18 5.06 1.01 -20.44
CA MET A 18 3.90 0.41 -21.11
C MET A 18 4.26 -0.56 -22.24
N LYS A 19 5.53 -0.94 -22.43
CA LYS A 19 5.98 -1.75 -23.59
C LYS A 19 5.18 -3.05 -23.79
N ASN A 20 4.68 -3.66 -22.72
CA ASN A 20 3.81 -4.85 -22.77
C ASN A 20 2.32 -4.53 -22.91
N TYR A 21 1.94 -3.24 -22.76
CA TYR A 21 0.57 -2.76 -22.82
C TYR A 21 0.32 -1.77 -23.98
N ILE A 22 1.35 -1.48 -24.79
CA ILE A 22 1.21 -0.69 -26.02
C ILE A 22 0.77 -1.64 -27.11
N LEU A 23 -0.42 -1.41 -27.64
CA LEU A 23 -0.81 -2.00 -28.91
C LEU A 23 0.18 -1.50 -29.97
N LYS A 24 0.91 -2.41 -30.64
CA LYS A 24 1.86 -2.03 -31.72
C LYS A 24 1.18 -1.29 -32.87
N GLU A 25 -0.14 -1.48 -33.00
CA GLU A 25 -0.99 -0.75 -33.90
C GLU A 25 -2.27 -0.37 -33.15
N THR A 26 -2.52 0.90 -32.95
CA THR A 26 -3.85 1.39 -32.56
C THR A 26 -4.79 1.09 -33.72
N PRO A 27 -5.89 0.35 -33.53
CA PRO A 27 -6.86 0.17 -34.61
C PRO A 27 -7.35 1.57 -35.02
N THR A 28 -7.13 1.91 -36.29
CA THR A 28 -7.64 3.16 -36.87
C THR A 28 -9.16 3.19 -36.65
N PRO A 29 -9.75 4.27 -36.11
CA PRO A 29 -11.20 4.35 -35.96
C PRO A 29 -11.83 4.27 -37.32
N VAL A 30 -12.47 3.16 -37.62
CA VAL A 30 -13.32 3.01 -38.82
C VAL A 30 -14.58 3.80 -38.52
N VAL A 31 -14.69 4.95 -39.16
CA VAL A 31 -15.86 5.83 -39.12
C VAL A 31 -17.04 5.05 -39.73
N ASN A 32 -18.16 4.96 -38.97
CA ASN A 32 -19.45 4.34 -39.37
C ASN A 32 -19.54 2.80 -39.29
N GLN A 33 -19.24 2.18 -38.15
CA GLN A 33 -19.87 0.88 -37.86
C GLN A 33 -21.05 1.07 -36.91
N THR A 34 -22.23 0.58 -37.30
CA THR A 34 -23.37 0.44 -36.38
C THR A 34 -22.95 -0.38 -35.18
N LYS A 35 -23.07 0.20 -33.99
CA LYS A 35 -22.70 -0.48 -32.73
C LYS A 35 -23.54 -1.75 -32.59
N ARG A 36 -22.89 -2.89 -32.48
CA ARG A 36 -23.54 -4.21 -32.41
C ARG A 36 -24.09 -4.50 -31.02
N TYR A 37 -23.47 -3.89 -29.97
CA TYR A 37 -23.80 -4.14 -28.57
C TYR A 37 -24.13 -2.81 -27.86
N GLY A 38 -25.05 -2.85 -26.90
CA GLY A 38 -25.26 -1.75 -25.95
C GLY A 38 -24.15 -1.70 -24.89
N VAL A 39 -24.50 -2.00 -23.66
CA VAL A 39 -23.56 -2.03 -22.54
C VAL A 39 -22.93 -3.42 -22.37
N LEU A 40 -21.61 -3.46 -22.37
CA LEU A 40 -20.82 -4.66 -22.08
C LEU A 40 -20.16 -4.56 -20.70
N LYS A 41 -20.07 -5.68 -19.98
CA LYS A 41 -19.44 -5.81 -18.67
C LYS A 41 -18.37 -6.89 -18.74
N LEU A 42 -17.14 -6.56 -18.33
CA LEU A 42 -15.98 -7.41 -18.44
C LEU A 42 -15.37 -7.63 -17.05
N ALA A 43 -15.54 -8.80 -16.50
CA ALA A 43 -14.87 -9.22 -15.27
C ALA A 43 -13.55 -9.91 -15.58
N GLN A 44 -12.51 -9.63 -14.81
CA GLN A 44 -11.18 -10.12 -15.10
C GLN A 44 -10.48 -10.62 -13.82
N ASP A 45 -9.86 -11.78 -13.92
CA ASP A 45 -8.84 -12.25 -13.01
C ASP A 45 -7.47 -12.09 -13.70
N VAL A 46 -6.55 -11.36 -13.05
CA VAL A 46 -5.34 -10.81 -13.68
C VAL A 46 -4.09 -11.44 -13.10
N HIS A 47 -3.45 -12.29 -13.89
CA HIS A 47 -2.16 -12.91 -13.58
C HIS A 47 -1.00 -12.22 -14.34
N ALA A 48 0.25 -12.56 -13.98
CA ALA A 48 1.43 -11.95 -14.61
C ALA A 48 1.55 -12.22 -16.11
N HIS A 49 1.12 -13.38 -16.56
CA HIS A 49 1.34 -13.86 -17.94
C HIS A 49 0.05 -14.08 -18.73
N PHE A 50 -1.09 -14.10 -18.09
CA PHE A 50 -2.39 -14.29 -18.72
C PHE A 50 -3.50 -13.62 -17.90
N TYR A 51 -4.63 -13.39 -18.55
CA TYR A 51 -5.86 -12.92 -17.92
C TYR A 51 -6.99 -13.90 -18.21
N VAL A 52 -7.80 -14.16 -17.19
CA VAL A 52 -9.06 -14.91 -17.35
C VAL A 52 -10.20 -13.92 -17.31
N SER A 53 -11.00 -13.86 -18.37
CA SER A 53 -11.97 -12.80 -18.58
C SER A 53 -13.32 -13.35 -18.98
N SER A 54 -14.38 -12.91 -18.31
CA SER A 54 -15.78 -13.20 -18.65
C SER A 54 -16.48 -11.94 -19.14
N LEU A 55 -17.14 -12.06 -20.28
CA LEU A 55 -17.93 -10.99 -20.90
C LEU A 55 -19.41 -11.21 -20.63
N GLN A 56 -20.09 -10.16 -20.23
CA GLN A 56 -21.54 -10.14 -20.04
C GLN A 56 -22.16 -9.00 -20.84
N GLU A 57 -23.17 -9.32 -21.62
CA GLU A 57 -24.05 -8.36 -22.28
C GLU A 57 -25.16 -7.94 -21.31
N GLU A 58 -25.72 -6.76 -21.52
CA GLU A 58 -26.81 -6.28 -20.68
C GLU A 58 -28.03 -7.23 -20.74
N GLY A 59 -28.58 -7.57 -19.58
CA GLY A 59 -29.71 -8.51 -19.46
C GLY A 59 -29.37 -9.99 -19.69
N GLN A 60 -28.11 -10.34 -19.99
CA GLN A 60 -27.69 -11.72 -20.23
C GLN A 60 -26.83 -12.27 -19.07
N GLN A 61 -26.65 -13.59 -19.05
CA GLN A 61 -25.73 -14.25 -18.13
C GLN A 61 -24.27 -14.04 -18.57
N PRO A 62 -23.31 -14.02 -17.64
CA PRO A 62 -21.89 -13.98 -17.99
C PRO A 62 -21.50 -15.16 -18.88
N LYS A 63 -20.78 -14.89 -19.97
CA LYS A 63 -20.23 -15.91 -20.86
C LYS A 63 -19.11 -16.68 -20.17
N ALA A 64 -18.86 -17.91 -20.63
CA ALA A 64 -17.77 -18.72 -20.13
C ALA A 64 -16.44 -17.96 -20.15
N PRO A 65 -15.63 -18.00 -19.07
CA PRO A 65 -14.36 -17.31 -18.99
C PRO A 65 -13.39 -17.75 -20.08
N ARG A 66 -12.61 -16.80 -20.59
CA ARG A 66 -11.57 -17.03 -21.60
C ARG A 66 -10.22 -16.66 -21.04
N LYS A 67 -9.24 -17.55 -21.23
CA LYS A 67 -7.83 -17.30 -20.89
C LYS A 67 -7.10 -16.73 -22.10
N MET A 68 -6.42 -15.62 -21.92
CA MET A 68 -5.69 -14.91 -23.00
C MET A 68 -4.40 -14.32 -22.44
N ASP A 69 -3.38 -14.18 -23.29
CA ASP A 69 -2.19 -13.37 -22.96
C ASP A 69 -2.58 -11.86 -22.95
N PRO A 70 -1.77 -11.01 -22.29
CA PRO A 70 -2.11 -9.60 -22.11
C PRO A 70 -2.33 -8.82 -23.41
N GLN A 71 -1.55 -9.11 -24.46
CA GLN A 71 -1.68 -8.38 -25.73
C GLN A 71 -2.94 -8.80 -26.52
N SER A 72 -3.19 -10.10 -26.60
CA SER A 72 -4.41 -10.64 -27.21
C SER A 72 -5.66 -10.14 -26.50
N HIS A 73 -5.61 -10.06 -25.16
CA HIS A 73 -6.68 -9.50 -24.37
C HIS A 73 -6.96 -8.02 -24.73
N LEU A 74 -5.94 -7.16 -24.77
CA LEU A 74 -6.14 -5.75 -25.12
C LEU A 74 -6.66 -5.56 -26.54
N LYS A 75 -6.18 -6.37 -27.51
CA LYS A 75 -6.72 -6.37 -28.89
C LYS A 75 -8.19 -6.77 -28.93
N TRP A 76 -8.57 -7.76 -28.13
CA TRP A 76 -9.97 -8.20 -28.02
C TRP A 76 -10.82 -7.10 -27.40
N VAL A 77 -10.37 -6.49 -26.29
CA VAL A 77 -11.10 -5.38 -25.64
C VAL A 77 -11.25 -4.17 -26.59
N ALA A 78 -10.20 -3.81 -27.33
CA ALA A 78 -10.28 -2.74 -28.31
C ALA A 78 -11.41 -2.99 -29.37
N LYS A 79 -11.55 -4.25 -29.85
CA LYS A 79 -12.66 -4.62 -30.74
C LYS A 79 -14.03 -4.50 -30.06
N LEU A 80 -14.14 -4.91 -28.78
CA LEU A 80 -15.38 -4.75 -28.02
C LEU A 80 -15.79 -3.28 -27.89
N VAL A 81 -14.84 -2.40 -27.58
CA VAL A 81 -15.08 -0.95 -27.45
C VAL A 81 -15.59 -0.36 -28.78
N MET A 82 -15.00 -0.77 -29.90
CA MET A 82 -15.44 -0.31 -31.22
C MET A 82 -16.89 -0.76 -31.55
N GLN A 83 -17.29 -1.93 -31.06
CA GLN A 83 -18.56 -2.58 -31.39
C GLN A 83 -19.68 -2.31 -30.38
N SER A 84 -19.41 -1.61 -29.28
CA SER A 84 -20.39 -1.39 -28.22
C SER A 84 -20.59 0.09 -27.91
N GLU A 85 -21.69 0.42 -27.26
CA GLU A 85 -21.96 1.77 -26.79
C GLU A 85 -21.05 2.10 -25.58
N LYS A 86 -20.93 1.15 -24.66
CA LYS A 86 -20.15 1.31 -23.44
C LYS A 86 -19.58 -0.02 -22.95
N VAL A 87 -18.34 0.02 -22.45
CA VAL A 87 -17.69 -1.12 -21.81
C VAL A 87 -17.32 -0.77 -20.39
N TYR A 88 -17.87 -1.50 -19.43
CA TYR A 88 -17.42 -1.50 -18.04
C TYR A 88 -16.49 -2.67 -17.81
N SER A 89 -15.46 -2.49 -16.98
CA SER A 89 -14.64 -3.60 -16.54
C SER A 89 -14.23 -3.50 -15.08
N CYS A 90 -13.89 -4.65 -14.49
CA CYS A 90 -13.27 -4.67 -13.17
C CYS A 90 -12.29 -5.84 -13.01
N TYR A 91 -11.30 -5.65 -12.12
CA TYR A 91 -10.41 -6.68 -11.65
C TYR A 91 -9.94 -6.39 -10.21
N GLU A 92 -9.47 -7.43 -9.51
CA GLU A 92 -8.96 -7.26 -8.15
C GLU A 92 -7.56 -6.66 -8.11
N ALA A 93 -7.34 -5.76 -7.14
CA ALA A 93 -6.01 -5.21 -6.87
C ALA A 93 -5.05 -6.33 -6.43
N GLY A 94 -4.00 -6.54 -7.20
CA GLY A 94 -3.03 -7.60 -7.01
C GLY A 94 -1.59 -7.16 -7.29
N PRO A 95 -0.65 -8.11 -7.36
CA PRO A 95 0.76 -7.84 -7.60
C PRO A 95 1.05 -7.24 -8.98
N THR A 96 0.15 -7.38 -9.94
CA THR A 96 0.26 -6.83 -11.31
C THR A 96 0.07 -5.31 -11.36
N GLY A 97 -0.37 -4.69 -10.26
CA GLY A 97 -0.51 -3.24 -10.13
C GLY A 97 -1.64 -2.65 -10.98
N PHE A 98 -1.42 -1.45 -11.54
CA PHE A 98 -2.44 -0.66 -12.21
C PHE A 98 -2.19 -0.41 -13.70
N ALA A 99 -1.19 -1.09 -14.30
CA ALA A 99 -0.86 -0.91 -15.71
C ALA A 99 -2.03 -1.31 -16.62
N LEU A 100 -2.71 -2.41 -16.31
CA LEU A 100 -3.92 -2.83 -17.06
C LEU A 100 -5.05 -1.80 -16.95
N HIS A 101 -5.30 -1.22 -15.76
CA HIS A 101 -6.29 -0.17 -15.60
C HIS A 101 -6.03 1.01 -16.54
N ARG A 102 -4.78 1.48 -16.60
CA ARG A 102 -4.39 2.59 -17.49
C ARG A 102 -4.58 2.23 -18.97
N ALA A 103 -4.20 1.01 -19.36
CA ALA A 103 -4.36 0.55 -20.74
C ALA A 103 -5.84 0.46 -21.13
N LEU A 104 -6.71 -0.10 -20.26
CA LEU A 104 -8.15 -0.20 -20.50
C LEU A 104 -8.82 1.18 -20.55
N THR A 105 -8.46 2.09 -19.65
CA THR A 105 -8.97 3.46 -19.65
C THR A 105 -8.54 4.21 -20.91
N ALA A 106 -7.32 4.01 -21.40
CA ALA A 106 -6.84 4.60 -22.64
C ALA A 106 -7.61 4.07 -23.88
N LEU A 107 -8.14 2.85 -23.82
CA LEU A 107 -9.03 2.29 -24.85
C LEU A 107 -10.49 2.78 -24.74
N GLY A 108 -10.84 3.57 -23.71
CA GLY A 108 -12.20 4.06 -23.49
C GLY A 108 -13.08 3.16 -22.62
N VAL A 109 -12.49 2.17 -21.93
CA VAL A 109 -13.20 1.31 -20.99
C VAL A 109 -13.37 2.01 -19.64
N GLU A 110 -14.57 2.00 -19.07
CA GLU A 110 -14.80 2.42 -17.69
C GLU A 110 -14.37 1.31 -16.74
N ASN A 111 -13.07 1.27 -16.45
CA ASN A 111 -12.47 0.23 -15.62
C ASN A 111 -12.37 0.64 -14.16
N ILE A 112 -12.75 -0.25 -13.27
CA ILE A 112 -12.57 -0.12 -11.81
C ILE A 112 -11.66 -1.21 -11.27
N VAL A 113 -10.80 -0.84 -10.32
CA VAL A 113 -10.00 -1.79 -9.56
C VAL A 113 -10.66 -2.00 -8.20
N ILE A 114 -10.87 -3.23 -7.81
CA ILE A 114 -11.57 -3.58 -6.57
C ILE A 114 -10.60 -4.14 -5.53
N ALA A 115 -10.90 -3.92 -4.25
CA ALA A 115 -10.15 -4.55 -3.18
C ALA A 115 -10.37 -6.07 -3.22
N PRO A 116 -9.34 -6.89 -2.88
CA PRO A 116 -9.49 -8.33 -2.83
C PRO A 116 -10.68 -8.74 -1.96
N ILE A 117 -11.53 -9.59 -2.50
CA ILE A 117 -12.75 -10.05 -1.85
C ILE A 117 -12.54 -11.51 -1.46
N ARG A 118 -12.96 -11.88 -0.25
CA ARG A 118 -13.12 -13.30 0.08
C ARG A 118 -14.35 -13.80 -0.66
N LEU A 119 -14.14 -14.50 -1.78
CA LEU A 119 -15.21 -14.97 -2.65
C LEU A 119 -15.95 -16.19 -2.05
N ASN A 120 -15.27 -16.95 -1.18
CA ASN A 120 -15.82 -18.15 -0.53
C ASN A 120 -16.21 -17.89 0.92
N GLU A 121 -17.47 -17.60 1.15
CA GLU A 121 -18.05 -17.55 2.50
C GLU A 121 -18.38 -18.96 3.06
N ARG A 122 -18.35 -19.99 2.22
CA ARG A 122 -18.68 -21.38 2.58
C ARG A 122 -17.60 -22.33 2.08
N GLY A 123 -16.65 -22.66 2.91
CA GLY A 123 -15.45 -23.47 2.73
C GLY A 123 -15.54 -24.86 2.07
N THR A 124 -16.34 -25.04 1.02
CA THR A 124 -16.63 -26.33 0.39
C THR A 124 -16.36 -26.41 -1.11
N ARG A 125 -15.93 -25.33 -1.75
CA ARG A 125 -15.58 -25.35 -3.18
C ARG A 125 -14.11 -25.04 -3.39
N VAL A 126 -13.50 -25.78 -4.30
CA VAL A 126 -12.15 -25.49 -4.80
C VAL A 126 -12.21 -24.17 -5.57
N ASP A 127 -11.42 -23.20 -5.13
CA ASP A 127 -11.26 -21.94 -5.83
C ASP A 127 -10.54 -22.19 -7.17
N ASN A 128 -11.07 -21.63 -8.24
CA ASN A 128 -10.41 -21.61 -9.54
C ASN A 128 -10.70 -20.29 -10.25
N ASP A 129 -9.80 -19.89 -11.13
CA ASP A 129 -9.83 -18.62 -11.86
C ASP A 129 -11.17 -18.38 -12.59
N ASN A 130 -11.83 -19.45 -13.06
CA ASN A 130 -13.11 -19.35 -13.75
C ASN A 130 -14.25 -19.00 -12.80
N SER A 131 -14.32 -19.67 -11.62
CA SER A 131 -15.37 -19.38 -10.64
C SER A 131 -15.22 -17.99 -10.06
N ASP A 132 -13.98 -17.55 -9.83
CA ASP A 132 -13.67 -16.23 -9.30
C ASP A 132 -14.05 -15.14 -10.31
N THR A 133 -13.71 -15.32 -11.59
CA THR A 133 -14.10 -14.40 -12.66
C THR A 133 -15.63 -14.29 -12.79
N LEU A 134 -16.38 -15.40 -12.71
CA LEU A 134 -17.85 -15.37 -12.78
C LEU A 134 -18.47 -14.69 -11.56
N ASN A 135 -17.92 -14.91 -10.36
CA ASN A 135 -18.34 -14.21 -9.14
C ASN A 135 -18.12 -12.70 -9.24
N ILE A 136 -16.98 -12.28 -9.79
CA ILE A 136 -16.68 -10.87 -10.05
C ILE A 136 -17.67 -10.31 -11.09
N ALA A 137 -18.02 -11.06 -12.14
CA ALA A 137 -18.96 -10.63 -13.18
C ALA A 137 -20.35 -10.32 -12.59
N GLY A 138 -20.91 -11.22 -11.77
CA GLY A 138 -22.20 -10.98 -11.13
C GLY A 138 -22.21 -9.80 -10.15
N ARG A 139 -21.05 -9.49 -9.55
CA ARG A 139 -20.90 -8.30 -8.70
C ARG A 139 -20.75 -7.02 -9.53
N LEU A 140 -20.02 -7.07 -10.65
CA LEU A 140 -19.89 -5.94 -11.58
C LEU A 140 -21.24 -5.56 -12.14
N ASP A 141 -22.05 -6.54 -12.55
CA ASP A 141 -23.42 -6.32 -13.02
C ASP A 141 -24.24 -5.52 -12.00
N ARG A 142 -24.30 -5.98 -10.76
CA ARG A 142 -25.00 -5.27 -9.67
C ARG A 142 -24.43 -3.88 -9.38
N HIS A 143 -23.11 -3.71 -9.52
CA HIS A 143 -22.47 -2.41 -9.34
C HIS A 143 -22.89 -1.40 -10.42
N VAL A 144 -22.91 -1.84 -11.68
CA VAL A 144 -23.33 -1.03 -12.84
C VAL A 144 -24.82 -0.70 -12.71
N ALA A 145 -25.63 -1.65 -12.25
CA ALA A 145 -27.06 -1.45 -11.95
C ALA A 145 -27.34 -0.54 -10.73
N GLY A 146 -26.31 0.03 -10.08
CA GLY A 146 -26.46 1.03 -9.03
C GLY A 146 -26.08 0.59 -7.61
N ASN A 147 -25.86 -0.70 -7.33
CA ASN A 147 -25.40 -1.16 -6.01
C ASN A 147 -23.91 -0.89 -5.79
N LYS A 148 -23.57 0.36 -5.46
CA LYS A 148 -22.18 0.79 -5.23
C LYS A 148 -21.51 0.19 -3.98
N ARG A 149 -22.26 -0.55 -3.14
CA ARG A 149 -21.74 -1.17 -1.91
C ARG A 149 -21.30 -2.62 -2.09
N ILE A 150 -21.48 -3.19 -3.28
CA ILE A 150 -21.22 -4.62 -3.54
C ILE A 150 -19.73 -4.99 -3.39
N PHE A 151 -18.84 -4.01 -3.62
CA PHE A 151 -17.41 -4.13 -3.38
C PHE A 151 -16.76 -2.77 -3.10
N THR A 152 -15.55 -2.79 -2.56
CA THR A 152 -14.78 -1.58 -2.31
C THR A 152 -13.93 -1.26 -3.53
N VAL A 153 -14.20 -0.12 -4.17
CA VAL A 153 -13.37 0.38 -5.27
C VAL A 153 -12.06 0.94 -4.72
N VAL A 154 -10.95 0.51 -5.28
CA VAL A 154 -9.61 1.00 -4.95
C VAL A 154 -9.35 2.27 -5.76
N ARG A 155 -8.89 3.32 -5.09
CA ARG A 155 -8.37 4.49 -5.79
C ARG A 155 -7.07 4.12 -6.50
N VAL A 156 -7.05 4.24 -7.80
CA VAL A 156 -5.83 4.06 -8.59
C VAL A 156 -4.94 5.30 -8.41
N PRO A 157 -3.70 5.14 -7.98
CA PRO A 157 -2.77 6.25 -7.87
C PRO A 157 -2.31 6.74 -9.25
N THR A 158 -1.90 8.01 -9.33
CA THR A 158 -1.19 8.51 -10.51
C THR A 158 0.19 7.85 -10.63
N LEU A 159 0.85 8.01 -11.77
CA LEU A 159 2.19 7.45 -11.96
C LEU A 159 3.21 8.11 -11.01
N GLU A 160 3.09 9.41 -10.79
CA GLU A 160 3.93 10.19 -9.88
C GLU A 160 3.72 9.72 -8.43
N GLU A 161 2.47 9.46 -8.02
CA GLU A 161 2.15 8.91 -6.70
C GLU A 161 2.72 7.49 -6.53
N GLU A 162 2.73 6.67 -7.57
CA GLU A 162 3.38 5.36 -7.54
C GLU A 162 4.90 5.49 -7.40
N GLN A 163 5.52 6.37 -8.19
CA GLN A 163 6.96 6.65 -8.11
C GLN A 163 7.36 7.14 -6.73
N ARG A 164 6.59 8.07 -6.13
CA ARG A 164 6.83 8.57 -4.78
C ARG A 164 6.84 7.46 -3.72
N ARG A 165 6.05 6.40 -3.90
CA ARG A 165 6.00 5.26 -2.98
C ARG A 165 7.22 4.33 -3.07
N VAL A 166 7.95 4.35 -4.16
CA VAL A 166 9.02 3.37 -4.41
C VAL A 166 10.10 3.47 -3.35
N TRP A 167 10.65 4.67 -3.10
CA TRP A 167 11.76 4.86 -2.17
C TRP A 167 11.43 4.45 -0.73
N PRO A 168 10.33 4.90 -0.10
CA PRO A 168 9.97 4.46 1.24
C PRO A 168 9.75 2.94 1.36
N ARG A 169 9.20 2.31 0.32
CA ARG A 169 8.95 0.86 0.29
C ARG A 169 10.24 0.08 0.12
N GLN A 170 11.12 0.48 -0.78
CA GLN A 170 12.41 -0.14 -1.00
C GLN A 170 13.30 -0.02 0.24
N ARG A 171 13.34 1.18 0.86
CA ARG A 171 14.02 1.39 2.13
C ARG A 171 13.56 0.38 3.19
N LYS A 172 12.25 0.20 3.36
CA LYS A 172 11.69 -0.73 4.33
C LYS A 172 12.07 -2.18 4.03
N GLN A 173 12.04 -2.58 2.77
CA GLN A 173 12.46 -3.91 2.33
C GLN A 173 13.93 -4.18 2.66
N LEU A 174 14.81 -3.23 2.34
CA LEU A 174 16.24 -3.35 2.67
C LEU A 174 16.47 -3.43 4.19
N GLN A 175 15.73 -2.65 4.99
CA GLN A 175 15.80 -2.76 6.45
C GLN A 175 15.38 -4.14 6.96
N GLU A 176 14.35 -4.75 6.38
CA GLU A 176 13.90 -6.10 6.75
C GLU A 176 14.94 -7.16 6.36
N GLN A 177 15.57 -7.06 5.18
CA GLN A 177 16.65 -7.94 4.76
C GLN A 177 17.89 -7.82 5.67
N ARG A 178 18.29 -6.59 6.01
CA ARG A 178 19.39 -6.35 6.97
C ARG A 178 19.11 -6.99 8.31
N LEU A 179 17.89 -6.84 8.83
CA LEU A 179 17.49 -7.43 10.11
C LEU A 179 17.48 -8.95 10.06
N SER A 180 17.06 -9.56 8.96
CA SER A 180 17.08 -11.00 8.75
C SER A 180 18.51 -11.55 8.81
N LEU A 181 19.40 -11.00 7.99
CA LEU A 181 20.81 -11.41 7.95
C LEU A 181 21.52 -11.22 9.31
N ALA A 182 21.24 -10.08 9.99
CA ALA A 182 21.80 -9.85 11.32
C ALA A 182 21.28 -10.87 12.36
N SER A 183 20.03 -11.32 12.23
CA SER A 183 19.44 -12.33 13.11
C SER A 183 19.98 -13.73 12.81
N GLU A 184 20.20 -14.07 11.55
CA GLU A 184 20.81 -15.32 11.12
C GLU A 184 22.24 -15.45 11.64
N GLY A 185 23.05 -14.36 11.53
CA GLY A 185 24.39 -14.34 12.11
C GLY A 185 24.40 -14.55 13.62
N ARG A 186 23.48 -13.92 14.36
CA ARG A 186 23.31 -14.16 15.81
C ARG A 186 22.90 -15.60 16.11
N GLY A 187 22.00 -16.16 15.30
CA GLY A 187 21.56 -17.55 15.44
C GLY A 187 22.73 -18.51 15.28
N LEU A 188 23.60 -18.29 14.30
CA LEU A 188 24.79 -19.11 14.07
C LEU A 188 25.72 -19.09 15.29
N VAL A 189 26.00 -17.93 15.85
CA VAL A 189 26.87 -17.79 17.03
C VAL A 189 26.24 -18.42 18.28
N LEU A 190 24.92 -18.27 18.42
CA LEU A 190 24.18 -18.83 19.55
C LEU A 190 24.26 -20.37 19.59
N THR A 191 24.32 -21.06 18.43
CA THR A 191 24.51 -22.52 18.38
C THR A 191 25.82 -23.00 19.02
N GLN A 192 26.78 -22.08 19.17
CA GLN A 192 28.06 -22.34 19.83
C GLN A 192 28.10 -21.84 21.31
N GLY A 193 26.94 -21.51 21.88
CA GLY A 193 26.81 -21.05 23.25
C GLY A 193 27.26 -19.61 23.48
N VAL A 194 27.53 -18.85 22.41
CA VAL A 194 27.98 -17.45 22.50
C VAL A 194 26.83 -16.51 22.09
N SER A 195 26.72 -15.36 22.72
CA SER A 195 25.73 -14.34 22.41
C SER A 195 26.40 -13.05 21.96
N ILE A 196 25.95 -12.50 20.84
CA ILE A 196 26.38 -11.20 20.32
C ILE A 196 25.20 -10.25 20.19
N ASP A 197 25.44 -8.94 20.18
CA ASP A 197 24.38 -7.93 20.13
C ASP A 197 23.68 -7.81 18.76
N ASN A 198 22.58 -7.04 18.73
CA ASN A 198 21.77 -6.88 17.53
C ASN A 198 22.47 -6.14 16.38
N GLN A 199 23.51 -5.38 16.69
CA GLN A 199 24.26 -4.56 15.72
C GLN A 199 25.72 -5.03 15.63
N TRP A 200 25.97 -6.31 15.84
CA TRP A 200 27.28 -6.95 15.84
C TRP A 200 28.11 -6.65 14.58
N TRP A 201 27.47 -6.35 13.47
CA TRP A 201 28.06 -6.06 12.17
C TRP A 201 28.69 -4.66 12.06
N GLN A 202 28.39 -3.73 12.98
CA GLN A 202 29.01 -2.40 13.03
C GLN A 202 30.49 -2.50 13.41
N GLU A 203 31.34 -1.66 12.79
CA GLU A 203 32.80 -1.77 12.88
C GLU A 203 33.31 -1.90 14.30
N ALA A 204 32.93 -0.99 15.22
CA ALA A 204 33.41 -1.01 16.61
C ALA A 204 32.95 -2.26 17.38
N ARG A 205 31.75 -2.79 17.07
CA ARG A 205 31.22 -4.01 17.70
C ARG A 205 31.83 -5.26 17.10
N TRP A 206 32.02 -5.25 15.78
CA TRP A 206 32.64 -6.35 15.05
C TRP A 206 34.05 -6.64 15.54
N LYS A 207 34.90 -5.60 15.67
CA LYS A 207 36.28 -5.75 16.22
C LYS A 207 36.27 -6.43 17.60
N LYS A 208 35.34 -6.05 18.47
CA LYS A 208 35.20 -6.66 19.79
C LYS A 208 34.73 -8.12 19.73
N HIS A 209 33.77 -8.43 18.84
CA HIS A 209 33.23 -9.79 18.76
C HIS A 209 34.18 -10.76 18.07
N GLN A 210 34.89 -10.34 17.01
CA GLN A 210 35.78 -11.23 16.27
C GLN A 210 36.94 -11.78 17.12
N GLU A 211 37.38 -11.05 18.18
CA GLU A 211 38.40 -11.51 19.11
C GLU A 211 37.91 -12.63 20.05
N LEU A 212 36.61 -12.74 20.24
CA LEU A 212 35.98 -13.70 21.13
C LEU A 212 35.45 -14.95 20.41
N LEU A 213 35.40 -14.93 19.06
CA LEU A 213 34.80 -15.98 18.27
C LEU A 213 35.85 -16.89 17.65
N ALA A 214 35.48 -18.17 17.47
CA ALA A 214 36.33 -19.11 16.75
C ALA A 214 36.56 -18.65 15.30
N PRO A 215 37.74 -18.86 14.70
CA PRO A 215 38.07 -18.35 13.34
C PRO A 215 37.11 -18.74 12.25
N TRP A 216 36.55 -19.96 12.30
CA TRP A 216 35.57 -20.41 11.32
C TRP A 216 34.25 -19.64 11.43
N LEU A 217 33.78 -19.27 12.64
CA LEU A 217 32.61 -18.42 12.83
C LEU A 217 32.84 -17.02 12.28
N VAL A 218 34.01 -16.45 12.53
CA VAL A 218 34.41 -15.14 11.98
C VAL A 218 34.32 -15.16 10.48
N THR A 219 34.85 -16.21 9.82
CA THR A 219 34.80 -16.36 8.37
C THR A 219 33.37 -16.36 7.83
N HIS A 220 32.45 -17.10 8.48
CA HIS A 220 31.04 -17.16 8.05
C HIS A 220 30.29 -15.86 8.33
N LEU A 221 30.52 -15.24 9.48
CA LEU A 221 29.89 -13.96 9.83
C LEU A 221 30.36 -12.82 8.93
N GLU A 222 31.61 -12.86 8.46
CA GLU A 222 32.15 -11.84 7.55
C GLU A 222 31.42 -11.81 6.19
N ILE A 223 30.89 -12.94 5.75
CA ILE A 223 30.03 -13.01 4.55
C ILE A 223 28.73 -12.20 4.82
N PHE A 224 28.03 -12.49 5.91
CA PHE A 224 26.83 -11.73 6.27
C PHE A 224 27.12 -10.25 6.48
N ARG A 225 28.23 -9.94 7.17
CA ARG A 225 28.64 -8.57 7.48
C ARG A 225 28.85 -7.74 6.21
N LYS A 226 29.55 -8.25 5.20
CA LYS A 226 29.77 -7.56 3.92
C LYS A 226 28.44 -7.23 3.24
N ILE A 227 27.50 -8.17 3.21
CA ILE A 227 26.17 -7.95 2.62
C ILE A 227 25.39 -6.90 3.45
N ILE A 228 25.41 -7.01 4.76
CA ILE A 228 24.73 -6.07 5.67
C ILE A 228 25.26 -4.64 5.49
N LEU A 229 26.57 -4.46 5.36
CA LEU A 229 27.19 -3.14 5.14
C LEU A 229 26.77 -2.54 3.80
N SER A 230 26.77 -3.34 2.76
CA SER A 230 26.26 -2.90 1.44
C SER A 230 24.79 -2.50 1.49
N ILE A 231 23.93 -3.28 2.15
CA ILE A 231 22.53 -2.94 2.36
C ILE A 231 22.40 -1.63 3.17
N GLN A 232 23.21 -1.44 4.19
CA GLN A 232 23.21 -0.23 5.02
C GLN A 232 23.53 1.01 4.20
N GLU A 233 24.55 0.94 3.35
CA GLU A 233 24.92 2.01 2.43
C GLU A 233 23.76 2.38 1.51
N GLN A 234 23.07 1.40 0.92
CA GLN A 234 21.91 1.64 0.07
C GLN A 234 20.73 2.27 0.84
N ILE A 235 20.50 1.87 2.10
CA ILE A 235 19.50 2.50 2.96
C ILE A 235 19.82 3.98 3.16
N GLU A 236 21.08 4.33 3.47
CA GLU A 236 21.52 5.71 3.71
C GLU A 236 21.37 6.57 2.44
N GLN A 237 21.72 6.03 1.27
CA GLN A 237 21.53 6.72 -0.01
C GLN A 237 20.05 7.00 -0.29
N ILE A 238 19.17 6.03 -0.04
CA ILE A 238 17.72 6.22 -0.20
C ILE A 238 17.18 7.24 0.81
N GLU A 239 17.60 7.17 2.07
CA GLU A 239 17.20 8.14 3.10
C GLU A 239 17.61 9.57 2.72
N LYS A 240 18.85 9.76 2.26
CA LYS A 240 19.32 11.05 1.77
C LYS A 240 18.44 11.58 0.64
N LYS A 241 18.12 10.75 -0.34
CA LYS A 241 17.27 11.12 -1.46
C LYS A 241 15.85 11.52 -1.02
N ILE A 242 15.24 10.75 -0.14
CA ILE A 242 13.92 11.06 0.42
C ILE A 242 13.95 12.41 1.15
N LEU A 243 14.99 12.68 1.93
CA LEU A 243 15.10 13.92 2.71
C LEU A 243 15.32 15.14 1.79
N GLU A 244 16.12 15.00 0.75
CA GLU A 244 16.35 16.06 -0.26
C GLU A 244 15.06 16.39 -1.01
N GLU A 245 14.32 15.38 -1.49
CA GLU A 245 13.05 15.57 -2.18
C GLU A 245 12.00 16.19 -1.24
N ARG A 246 11.94 15.78 0.02
CA ARG A 246 11.01 16.35 0.99
C ARG A 246 11.35 17.80 1.32
N LYS A 247 12.63 18.11 1.50
CA LYS A 247 13.11 19.49 1.72
C LYS A 247 12.75 20.39 0.54
N ALA A 248 12.89 19.91 -0.69
CA ALA A 248 12.54 20.66 -1.89
C ALA A 248 11.03 20.97 -1.98
N ARG A 249 10.15 20.10 -1.44
CA ARG A 249 8.71 20.34 -1.38
C ARG A 249 8.28 21.29 -0.26
N ALA A 250 9.15 21.54 0.74
CA ALA A 250 8.88 22.39 1.89
C ALA A 250 7.55 22.09 2.61
N GLU A 251 7.18 20.81 2.67
CA GLU A 251 5.90 20.38 3.28
C GLU A 251 5.96 20.51 4.81
N PRO A 252 5.01 21.25 5.44
CA PRO A 252 4.99 21.40 6.89
C PRO A 252 4.68 20.09 7.59
N LYS A 253 5.22 19.95 8.80
CA LYS A 253 5.00 18.77 9.65
C LYS A 253 4.98 19.12 11.13
N PRO A 254 4.30 18.33 11.97
CA PRO A 254 4.46 18.45 13.41
C PRO A 254 5.92 18.20 13.82
N LYS A 255 6.45 19.02 14.71
CA LYS A 255 7.78 18.83 15.30
C LYS A 255 7.88 17.42 15.92
N TYR A 256 9.00 16.76 15.76
CA TYR A 256 9.23 15.35 16.17
C TYR A 256 8.45 14.29 15.36
N ALA A 257 7.64 14.63 14.37
CA ALA A 257 7.03 13.63 13.49
C ALA A 257 8.07 12.86 12.66
N GLY A 258 9.16 13.53 12.28
CA GLY A 258 10.27 12.97 11.48
C GLY A 258 9.95 12.92 9.99
N ASP A 259 10.88 13.39 9.17
CA ASP A 259 10.68 13.52 7.71
C ASP A 259 10.42 12.19 7.02
N LEU A 260 11.22 11.16 7.33
CA LEU A 260 11.02 9.82 6.77
C LEU A 260 9.66 9.22 7.13
N SER A 261 9.16 9.47 8.34
CA SER A 261 7.84 8.98 8.76
C SER A 261 6.71 9.71 8.06
N MET A 262 6.82 11.03 7.91
CA MET A 262 5.83 11.81 7.17
C MET A 262 5.82 11.42 5.69
N GLU A 263 6.99 11.18 5.08
CA GLU A 263 7.06 10.72 3.70
C GLU A 263 6.36 9.36 3.49
N VAL A 264 6.55 8.41 4.41
CA VAL A 264 5.79 7.14 4.35
C VAL A 264 4.29 7.39 4.44
N ILE A 265 3.84 8.26 5.35
CA ILE A 265 2.40 8.55 5.52
C ILE A 265 1.84 9.21 4.26
N GLU A 266 2.48 10.26 3.77
CA GLU A 266 1.99 11.04 2.65
C GLU A 266 2.03 10.25 1.32
N SER A 267 3.10 9.48 1.09
CA SER A 267 3.19 8.62 -0.09
C SER A 267 2.20 7.46 -0.08
N GLU A 268 1.86 6.89 1.08
CA GLU A 268 0.86 5.80 1.16
C GLU A 268 -0.58 6.33 1.13
N VAL A 269 -0.83 7.54 1.59
CA VAL A 269 -2.14 8.20 1.53
C VAL A 269 -2.39 8.79 0.14
N CYS A 270 -1.41 9.44 -0.45
CA CYS A 270 -1.41 10.20 -1.70
C CYS A 270 -2.36 11.40 -1.67
N ASP A 271 -3.63 11.17 -1.51
CA ASP A 271 -4.70 12.16 -1.51
C ASP A 271 -5.53 12.05 -0.22
N TRP A 272 -5.47 13.08 0.60
CA TRP A 272 -6.21 13.14 1.87
C TRP A 272 -7.71 13.36 1.68
N SER A 273 -8.14 13.95 0.57
CA SER A 273 -9.55 14.21 0.25
C SER A 273 -10.35 12.93 -0.04
N ARG A 274 -9.66 11.84 -0.37
CA ARG A 274 -10.27 10.52 -0.64
C ARG A 274 -11.11 9.96 0.52
N PHE A 275 -10.86 10.41 1.73
CA PHE A 275 -11.62 9.95 2.90
C PHE A 275 -12.80 10.87 3.18
N SER A 276 -14.01 10.39 2.91
CA SER A 276 -15.23 11.18 3.10
C SER A 276 -15.59 11.40 4.57
N SER A 277 -14.96 10.68 5.52
CA SER A 277 -15.22 10.82 6.95
C SER A 277 -14.02 10.40 7.81
N TRP A 278 -13.98 10.91 9.06
CA TRP A 278 -12.99 10.53 10.05
C TRP A 278 -12.98 9.01 10.36
N ARG A 279 -14.14 8.35 10.26
CA ARG A 279 -14.25 6.91 10.45
C ARG A 279 -13.51 6.15 9.36
N LYS A 280 -13.68 6.57 8.09
CA LYS A 280 -12.96 5.97 6.95
C LYS A 280 -11.45 6.23 7.03
N ALA A 281 -11.04 7.45 7.39
CA ALA A 281 -9.63 7.74 7.65
C ALA A 281 -9.09 6.85 8.77
N GLY A 282 -9.72 6.82 9.94
CA GLY A 282 -9.26 6.03 11.09
C GLY A 282 -9.24 4.51 10.85
N SER A 283 -10.06 3.97 9.94
CA SER A 283 -10.03 2.54 9.59
C SER A 283 -8.94 2.17 8.58
N TYR A 284 -8.51 3.12 7.75
CA TYR A 284 -7.55 2.87 6.67
C TYR A 284 -6.18 2.36 7.15
N CYS A 285 -5.76 2.75 8.35
CA CYS A 285 -4.52 2.26 8.97
C CYS A 285 -4.66 0.88 9.66
N GLY A 286 -5.88 0.33 9.76
CA GLY A 286 -6.15 -0.96 10.40
C GLY A 286 -5.89 -0.98 11.92
N LEU A 287 -5.98 0.19 12.56
CA LEU A 287 -5.85 0.37 14.02
C LEU A 287 -7.21 0.40 14.74
N THR A 288 -8.30 0.17 14.01
CA THR A 288 -9.64 0.08 14.59
C THR A 288 -9.81 -1.24 15.33
N GLY A 289 -10.39 -1.22 16.51
CA GLY A 289 -10.78 -2.44 17.23
C GLY A 289 -11.79 -3.26 16.43
N GLY A 290 -11.64 -4.57 16.46
CA GLY A 290 -12.67 -5.49 16.00
C GLY A 290 -13.74 -5.65 17.08
N VAL A 291 -14.95 -6.01 16.66
CA VAL A 291 -16.06 -6.35 17.53
C VAL A 291 -16.60 -7.70 17.10
N SER A 292 -16.82 -8.58 18.04
CA SER A 292 -17.61 -9.79 17.84
C SER A 292 -18.94 -9.59 18.56
N ALA A 293 -20.03 -9.54 17.80
CA ALA A 293 -21.36 -9.41 18.33
C ALA A 293 -22.25 -10.52 17.76
N SER A 294 -22.82 -11.34 18.62
CA SER A 294 -23.75 -12.42 18.25
C SER A 294 -24.84 -12.47 19.33
N GLY A 295 -26.06 -12.10 18.97
CA GLY A 295 -27.19 -12.01 19.93
C GLY A 295 -26.89 -11.06 21.09
N GLN A 296 -26.93 -11.58 22.31
CA GLN A 296 -26.61 -10.81 23.52
C GLN A 296 -25.10 -10.73 23.83
N PHE A 297 -24.27 -11.45 23.11
CA PHE A 297 -22.82 -11.46 23.31
C PHE A 297 -22.16 -10.31 22.54
N HIS A 298 -21.49 -9.42 23.26
CA HIS A 298 -20.65 -8.36 22.70
C HIS A 298 -19.23 -8.46 23.29
N SER A 299 -18.24 -8.66 22.44
CA SER A 299 -16.83 -8.73 22.85
C SER A 299 -15.97 -7.83 21.99
N ASP A 300 -15.17 -6.97 22.63
CA ASP A 300 -14.14 -6.19 21.97
C ASP A 300 -12.95 -7.05 21.64
N LEU A 301 -12.65 -7.17 20.35
CA LEU A 301 -11.49 -7.87 19.83
C LEU A 301 -10.26 -6.94 19.75
N SER A 302 -9.12 -7.54 19.45
CA SER A 302 -7.92 -6.78 19.10
C SER A 302 -8.14 -5.95 17.83
N ILE A 303 -7.16 -5.11 17.46
CA ILE A 303 -7.22 -4.33 16.20
C ILE A 303 -7.42 -5.26 15.00
N THR A 304 -8.22 -4.81 14.05
CA THR A 304 -8.58 -5.59 12.86
C THR A 304 -7.38 -5.95 11.98
N LYS A 305 -6.34 -5.12 11.99
CA LYS A 305 -5.17 -5.18 11.08
C LYS A 305 -5.54 -5.12 9.59
N VAL A 306 -6.81 -4.97 9.26
CA VAL A 306 -7.32 -4.74 7.91
C VAL A 306 -7.01 -3.32 7.51
N GLY A 307 -6.10 -3.12 6.55
CA GLY A 307 -5.65 -1.80 6.11
C GLY A 307 -4.13 -1.75 5.88
N ASN A 308 -3.62 -0.55 5.65
CA ASN A 308 -2.23 -0.35 5.26
C ASN A 308 -1.25 -0.67 6.42
N ARG A 309 -0.51 -1.77 6.30
CA ARG A 309 0.47 -2.22 7.30
C ARG A 309 1.60 -1.19 7.52
N ARG A 310 2.05 -0.51 6.45
CA ARG A 310 3.15 0.47 6.52
C ARG A 310 2.72 1.68 7.33
N LEU A 311 1.55 2.22 7.05
CA LEU A 311 0.96 3.32 7.83
C LEU A 311 0.81 2.94 9.31
N ARG A 312 0.29 1.75 9.60
CA ARG A 312 0.10 1.30 10.98
C ARG A 312 1.40 1.30 11.77
N THR A 313 2.49 0.77 11.22
CA THR A 313 3.80 0.74 11.87
C THR A 313 4.32 2.14 12.15
N VAL A 314 4.36 2.99 11.12
CA VAL A 314 4.90 4.36 11.22
C VAL A 314 4.07 5.23 12.16
N LEU A 315 2.74 5.09 12.15
CA LEU A 315 1.86 5.84 13.04
C LEU A 315 2.06 5.47 14.51
N ILE A 316 2.30 4.20 14.82
CA ILE A 316 2.60 3.78 16.20
C ILE A 316 3.96 4.35 16.65
N GLU A 317 4.98 4.30 15.80
CA GLU A 317 6.29 4.89 16.09
C GLU A 317 6.21 6.41 16.28
N MET A 318 5.47 7.10 15.41
CA MET A 318 5.23 8.54 15.51
C MET A 318 4.44 8.89 16.77
N ALA A 319 3.43 8.10 17.12
CA ALA A 319 2.64 8.31 18.33
C ALA A 319 3.50 8.29 19.59
N TRP A 320 4.49 7.36 19.70
CA TRP A 320 5.43 7.34 20.81
C TRP A 320 6.30 8.60 20.88
N ARG A 321 6.76 9.10 19.73
CA ARG A 321 7.56 10.34 19.68
C ARG A 321 6.73 11.56 20.08
N LEU A 322 5.54 11.71 19.52
CA LEU A 322 4.68 12.85 19.82
C LEU A 322 4.18 12.82 21.28
N ALA A 323 3.82 11.65 21.79
CA ALA A 323 3.43 11.51 23.20
C ALA A 323 4.57 11.89 24.20
N ARG A 324 5.82 11.79 23.76
CA ARG A 324 6.99 12.18 24.58
C ARG A 324 7.37 13.65 24.42
N HIS A 325 7.26 14.20 23.21
CA HIS A 325 7.90 15.46 22.86
C HIS A 325 6.91 16.60 22.50
N GLN A 326 5.60 16.31 22.40
CA GLN A 326 4.54 17.29 22.14
C GLN A 326 3.57 17.38 23.34
N PRO A 327 3.98 18.01 24.46
CA PRO A 327 3.19 18.01 25.69
C PRO A 327 1.85 18.76 25.52
N ASN A 328 1.79 19.75 24.64
CA ASN A 328 0.61 20.57 24.39
C ASN A 328 -0.42 19.90 23.48
N TYR A 329 -0.03 18.88 22.74
CA TYR A 329 -0.94 18.14 21.89
C TYR A 329 -2.07 17.50 22.73
N TRP A 330 -3.32 17.74 22.34
CA TRP A 330 -4.48 17.30 23.11
C TRP A 330 -4.50 15.79 23.40
N LEU A 331 -4.02 14.94 22.47
CA LEU A 331 -3.89 13.50 22.70
C LEU A 331 -2.83 13.17 23.76
N THR A 332 -1.74 13.91 23.79
CA THR A 332 -0.71 13.74 24.83
C THR A 332 -1.28 14.06 26.20
N LYS A 333 -2.03 15.15 26.32
CA LYS A 333 -2.74 15.51 27.57
C LYS A 333 -3.76 14.43 27.96
N LYS A 334 -4.57 13.97 27.00
CA LYS A 334 -5.59 12.94 27.24
C LYS A 334 -5.00 11.62 27.77
N TYR A 335 -3.86 11.18 27.23
CA TYR A 335 -3.24 9.90 27.61
C TYR A 335 -2.08 10.05 28.59
N ALA A 336 -1.82 11.23 29.15
CA ALA A 336 -0.71 11.50 30.06
C ALA A 336 -0.68 10.55 31.27
N HIS A 337 -1.85 10.22 31.83
CA HIS A 337 -1.98 9.31 32.98
C HIS A 337 -1.57 7.86 32.68
N ILE A 338 -1.44 7.46 31.40
CA ILE A 338 -1.02 6.11 30.98
C ILE A 338 0.34 6.14 30.30
N LEU A 339 0.63 7.16 29.48
CA LEU A 339 1.79 7.17 28.58
C LEU A 339 2.98 7.95 29.13
N SER A 340 2.81 8.84 30.11
CA SER A 340 3.91 9.60 30.68
C SER A 340 4.95 8.69 31.33
N ALA A 341 6.19 9.16 31.43
CA ALA A 341 7.27 8.42 32.09
C ALA A 341 6.97 8.12 33.58
N LYS A 342 6.21 8.99 34.23
CA LYS A 342 5.80 8.87 35.64
C LYS A 342 4.58 7.96 35.85
N ALA A 343 3.88 7.57 34.79
CA ALA A 343 2.68 6.74 34.90
C ALA A 343 3.02 5.30 35.30
N LYS A 344 2.41 4.83 36.39
CA LYS A 344 2.53 3.42 36.85
C LYS A 344 1.60 2.47 36.08
N ALA A 345 1.29 2.77 34.83
CA ALA A 345 0.37 1.97 34.03
C ALA A 345 1.00 0.64 33.58
N HIS A 346 0.22 -0.44 33.69
CA HIS A 346 0.63 -1.77 33.22
C HIS A 346 0.98 -1.76 31.73
N ARG A 347 2.00 -2.52 31.32
CA ARG A 347 2.50 -2.60 29.93
C ARG A 347 1.39 -2.82 28.89
N ARG A 348 0.39 -3.65 29.20
CA ARG A 348 -0.77 -3.93 28.32
C ARG A 348 -1.60 -2.67 28.08
N ASN A 349 -1.86 -1.87 29.11
CA ASN A 349 -2.64 -0.62 29.02
C ASN A 349 -1.88 0.43 28.21
N ARG A 350 -0.59 0.56 28.39
CA ARG A 350 0.28 1.45 27.58
C ARG A 350 0.23 1.07 26.09
N LYS A 351 0.26 -0.24 25.76
CA LYS A 351 0.12 -0.70 24.37
C LYS A 351 -1.25 -0.37 23.78
N LYS A 352 -2.34 -0.53 24.54
CA LYS A 352 -3.69 -0.17 24.09
C LYS A 352 -3.81 1.34 23.87
N ALA A 353 -3.32 2.14 24.82
CA ALA A 353 -3.37 3.60 24.74
C ALA A 353 -2.61 4.15 23.54
N ILE A 354 -1.39 3.64 23.25
CA ILE A 354 -0.61 4.12 22.11
C ILE A 354 -1.23 3.75 20.77
N VAL A 355 -1.90 2.60 20.68
CA VAL A 355 -2.64 2.20 19.49
C VAL A 355 -3.85 3.12 19.24
N ALA A 356 -4.60 3.46 20.31
CA ALA A 356 -5.70 4.41 20.21
C ALA A 356 -5.21 5.82 19.86
N TYR A 357 -4.09 6.24 20.45
CA TYR A 357 -3.41 7.49 20.11
C TYR A 357 -3.02 7.52 18.62
N ALA A 358 -2.34 6.47 18.13
CA ALA A 358 -1.90 6.38 16.74
C ALA A 358 -3.07 6.43 15.74
N ARG A 359 -4.19 5.78 16.06
CA ARG A 359 -5.41 5.86 15.25
C ARG A 359 -5.96 7.29 15.19
N GLN A 360 -6.05 7.94 16.34
CA GLN A 360 -6.56 9.30 16.42
C GLN A 360 -5.59 10.31 15.80
N LEU A 361 -4.29 10.13 15.97
CA LEU A 361 -3.26 10.91 15.30
C LEU A 361 -3.46 10.91 13.77
N PHE A 362 -3.78 9.76 13.18
CA PHE A 362 -4.04 9.70 11.74
C PHE A 362 -5.32 10.47 11.35
N VAL A 363 -6.35 10.46 12.19
CA VAL A 363 -7.56 11.28 12.00
C VAL A 363 -7.22 12.77 12.10
N ASP A 364 -6.37 13.17 13.03
CA ASP A 364 -5.98 14.57 13.21
C ASP A 364 -5.10 15.05 12.05
N LEU A 365 -4.18 14.22 11.55
CA LEU A 365 -3.43 14.48 10.31
C LEU A 365 -4.38 14.66 9.11
N TRP A 366 -5.39 13.80 8.99
CA TRP A 366 -6.41 13.91 7.95
C TRP A 366 -7.21 15.21 8.05
N LYS A 367 -7.66 15.59 9.26
CA LYS A 367 -8.37 16.84 9.46
C LYS A 367 -7.51 18.04 9.11
N TRP A 368 -6.27 18.06 9.58
CA TRP A 368 -5.33 19.14 9.30
C TRP A 368 -5.03 19.26 7.80
N LYS A 369 -4.67 18.18 7.15
CA LYS A 369 -4.37 18.17 5.70
C LYS A 369 -5.57 18.51 4.80
N ASN A 370 -6.78 18.44 5.31
CA ASN A 370 -8.01 18.90 4.64
C ASN A 370 -8.49 20.30 5.13
N GLY A 371 -7.69 21.03 5.89
CA GLY A 371 -8.03 22.36 6.39
C GLY A 371 -9.21 22.41 7.37
N ARG A 372 -9.51 21.28 8.04
CA ARG A 372 -10.65 21.17 9.00
C ARG A 372 -10.28 21.49 10.44
N ILE A 373 -9.01 21.62 10.72
CA ILE A 373 -8.45 21.95 12.03
C ILE A 373 -7.06 22.53 11.82
N THR A 374 -6.66 23.48 12.65
CA THR A 374 -5.32 24.06 12.58
C THR A 374 -4.34 23.32 13.52
N PRO A 375 -3.03 23.44 13.30
CA PRO A 375 -2.03 22.91 14.21
C PRO A 375 -2.15 23.45 15.63
N GLU A 376 -2.49 24.75 15.76
CA GLU A 376 -2.65 25.44 17.03
C GLU A 376 -3.83 24.86 17.83
N GLU A 377 -4.96 24.62 17.17
CA GLU A 377 -6.14 23.97 17.80
C GLU A 377 -5.84 22.56 18.29
N LEU A 378 -4.93 21.85 17.60
CA LEU A 378 -4.44 20.54 18.03
C LEU A 378 -3.41 20.65 19.16
N GLY A 379 -2.80 21.81 19.36
CA GLY A 379 -1.69 22.03 20.27
C GLY A 379 -0.36 21.47 19.72
N TRP A 380 -0.20 21.43 18.39
CA TRP A 380 1.04 21.01 17.75
C TRP A 380 2.04 22.17 17.65
N GLU A 381 3.29 21.88 18.01
CA GLU A 381 4.43 22.65 17.54
C GLU A 381 4.80 22.16 16.15
N MET A 382 4.98 23.09 15.22
CA MET A 382 5.29 22.78 13.81
C MET A 382 6.76 23.05 13.48
N CYS A 383 7.25 22.40 12.42
CA CYS A 383 8.53 22.67 11.74
C CYS A 383 8.26 23.07 10.30
#